data_47f52f8e4374ea489bf81c9ef7496603
#
_entry.id   47f52f8e4374ea489bf81c9ef7496603
#
_cell.length_a   1.000
_cell.length_b   1.000
_cell.length_c   1.000
_cell.angle_alpha   90.00
_cell.angle_beta   90.00
_cell.angle_gamma   90.00
#
_symmetry.space_group_name_H-M   'P 1'
#
loop_
_entity.id
_entity.type
_entity.pdbx_description
1 polymer ?
#
loop_
_entity_poly.entity_id
_entity_poly.type
_entity_poly.pdbx_seq_one_letter_code
_entity_poly.pdbx_strand_id
1 'polypeptide(L)'
;MSDFAYPLHEECGVFGIYDRAGTEDVAAAAYSALYALQHRGQESCGIAVNDDGVINGHRDLGLVNEVFTPAVLGSLAKPTAHMATGHVRYATSGSRIRANAQPMIVRHGRGTMALCHNGNLTNALELRRQLENEGAIFHGSSDTEVICYLVTRNRLRMGSIEIAISKTMDVLEGAYSLVVMSATKLIAARDPRGYRPLCIGTLPGGGYVFASESCALDLSLIHISEPTRR
;
A
#
# COMPACT_ATOMS: atom_id res chain seq x y z
N MET A 1 33.51 -17.88 -19.07
CA MET A 1 32.42 -18.09 -18.10
C MET A 1 31.95 -16.71 -17.68
N SER A 2 30.88 -16.21 -18.28
CA SER A 2 30.32 -14.90 -17.93
C SER A 2 29.41 -15.10 -16.73
N ASP A 3 29.84 -14.58 -15.58
CA ASP A 3 29.00 -14.46 -14.39
C ASP A 3 27.78 -13.60 -14.73
N PHE A 4 26.66 -14.21 -15.01
CA PHE A 4 25.35 -13.57 -14.99
C PHE A 4 24.95 -13.38 -13.52
N ALA A 5 25.65 -12.50 -12.80
CA ALA A 5 25.13 -11.94 -11.59
C ALA A 5 24.03 -10.95 -12.01
N TYR A 6 22.79 -11.42 -12.08
CA TYR A 6 21.66 -10.50 -12.09
C TYR A 6 21.74 -9.71 -10.78
N PRO A 7 21.89 -8.39 -10.80
CA PRO A 7 21.86 -7.62 -9.58
C PRO A 7 20.52 -7.89 -8.89
N LEU A 8 20.57 -8.21 -7.61
CA LEU A 8 19.37 -8.31 -6.80
C LEU A 8 18.66 -6.94 -6.87
N HIS A 9 17.53 -6.88 -7.53
CA HIS A 9 16.73 -5.69 -7.58
C HIS A 9 15.89 -5.63 -6.32
N GLU A 10 16.12 -4.62 -5.49
CA GLU A 10 15.26 -4.29 -4.37
C GLU A 10 13.86 -3.95 -4.90
N GLU A 11 12.85 -4.27 -4.15
CA GLU A 11 11.45 -4.10 -4.54
C GLU A 11 10.66 -3.51 -3.38
N CYS A 12 9.66 -2.69 -3.70
CA CYS A 12 8.78 -2.09 -2.69
C CYS A 12 8.17 -3.12 -1.72
N GLY A 13 7.82 -2.69 -0.51
CA GLY A 13 7.05 -3.47 0.44
C GLY A 13 5.74 -2.78 0.80
N VAL A 14 4.64 -3.55 0.81
CA VAL A 14 3.32 -3.11 1.27
C VAL A 14 2.94 -3.82 2.56
N PHE A 15 2.18 -3.12 3.40
CA PHE A 15 1.60 -3.63 4.63
C PHE A 15 0.19 -3.09 4.80
N GLY A 16 -0.68 -3.88 5.42
CA GLY A 16 -2.01 -3.47 5.84
C GLY A 16 -2.49 -4.29 7.02
N ILE A 17 -3.12 -3.66 8.01
CA ILE A 17 -3.70 -4.29 9.19
C ILE A 17 -5.14 -3.80 9.39
N TYR A 18 -6.04 -4.74 9.67
CA TYR A 18 -7.35 -4.49 10.22
C TYR A 18 -7.50 -5.28 11.51
N ASP A 19 -7.51 -4.59 12.63
CA ASP A 19 -7.78 -5.17 13.95
C ASP A 19 -9.27 -5.00 14.29
N ARG A 20 -10.00 -6.10 14.25
CA ARG A 20 -11.43 -6.10 14.57
C ARG A 20 -11.70 -5.88 16.05
N ALA A 21 -10.81 -6.38 16.91
CA ALA A 21 -10.98 -6.30 18.36
C ALA A 21 -10.61 -4.91 18.91
N GLY A 22 -9.80 -4.12 18.18
CA GLY A 22 -9.30 -2.84 18.64
C GLY A 22 -8.32 -2.95 19.83
N THR A 23 -7.57 -4.05 19.88
CA THR A 23 -6.60 -4.33 20.94
C THR A 23 -5.18 -3.93 20.55
N GLU A 24 -4.93 -3.75 19.27
CA GLU A 24 -3.61 -3.44 18.74
C GLU A 24 -3.43 -1.95 18.47
N ASP A 25 -2.24 -1.43 18.76
CA ASP A 25 -1.81 -0.15 18.19
C ASP A 25 -1.43 -0.37 16.72
N VAL A 26 -2.39 -0.14 15.82
CA VAL A 26 -2.21 -0.39 14.38
C VAL A 26 -1.12 0.50 13.75
N ALA A 27 -0.81 1.67 14.35
CA ALA A 27 0.29 2.51 13.91
C ALA A 27 1.65 1.91 14.28
N ALA A 28 1.79 1.42 15.51
CA ALA A 28 3.00 0.73 15.97
C ALA A 28 3.20 -0.60 15.23
N ALA A 29 2.12 -1.35 14.97
CA ALA A 29 2.18 -2.57 14.16
C ALA A 29 2.64 -2.29 12.73
N ALA A 30 2.12 -1.23 12.10
CA ALA A 30 2.56 -0.81 10.76
C ALA A 30 4.03 -0.37 10.75
N TYR A 31 4.47 0.38 11.77
CA TYR A 31 5.89 0.76 11.91
C TYR A 31 6.80 -0.48 11.98
N SER A 32 6.49 -1.43 12.86
CA SER A 32 7.28 -2.65 13.06
C SER A 32 7.33 -3.49 11.77
N ALA A 33 6.20 -3.64 11.09
CA ALA A 33 6.12 -4.35 9.82
C ALA A 33 6.95 -3.67 8.71
N LEU A 34 6.89 -2.34 8.59
CA LEU A 34 7.70 -1.61 7.62
C LEU A 34 9.19 -1.67 7.94
N TYR A 35 9.55 -1.69 9.22
CA TYR A 35 10.94 -1.89 9.65
C TYR A 35 11.46 -3.27 9.24
N ALA A 36 10.64 -4.32 9.38
CA ALA A 36 10.97 -5.66 8.87
C ALA A 36 11.09 -5.71 7.34
N LEU A 37 10.28 -4.90 6.63
CA LEU A 37 10.31 -4.81 5.16
C LEU A 37 11.34 -3.80 4.63
N GLN A 38 12.15 -3.17 5.48
CA GLN A 38 13.09 -2.10 5.08
C GLN A 38 14.09 -2.54 4.00
N HIS A 39 14.47 -3.83 4.00
CA HIS A 39 15.36 -4.39 2.98
C HIS A 39 14.75 -4.33 1.57
N ARG A 40 13.44 -4.20 1.43
CA ARG A 40 12.73 -4.08 0.15
C ARG A 40 12.70 -2.65 -0.40
N GLY A 41 12.83 -1.63 0.46
CA GLY A 41 12.75 -0.25 0.02
C GLY A 41 13.41 0.71 1.00
N GLN A 42 14.36 1.52 0.51
CA GLN A 42 15.17 2.41 1.32
C GLN A 42 15.09 3.88 0.87
N GLU A 43 14.23 4.20 -0.09
CA GLU A 43 14.12 5.55 -0.64
C GLU A 43 13.13 6.42 0.12
N SER A 44 11.97 5.87 0.40
CA SER A 44 10.90 6.54 1.13
C SER A 44 10.00 5.54 1.83
N CYS A 45 9.32 6.00 2.84
CA CYS A 45 8.31 5.19 3.54
C CYS A 45 7.13 6.05 3.98
N GLY A 46 6.04 5.37 4.35
CA GLY A 46 4.86 6.06 4.85
C GLY A 46 3.88 5.10 5.51
N ILE A 47 3.09 5.66 6.43
CA ILE A 47 2.00 4.99 7.13
C ILE A 47 0.76 5.88 7.04
N ALA A 48 -0.39 5.27 6.76
CA ALA A 48 -1.70 5.88 6.91
C ALA A 48 -2.54 5.07 7.90
N VAL A 49 -3.25 5.76 8.77
CA VAL A 49 -4.09 5.20 9.83
C VAL A 49 -5.51 5.69 9.64
N ASN A 50 -6.48 4.82 9.84
CA ASN A 50 -7.90 5.15 9.82
C ASN A 50 -8.43 5.20 11.25
N ASP A 51 -8.77 6.40 11.68
CA ASP A 51 -9.37 6.71 12.97
C ASP A 51 -10.85 7.03 12.74
N ASP A 52 -11.70 6.03 12.97
CA ASP A 52 -13.17 6.11 12.80
C ASP A 52 -13.60 6.75 11.46
N GLY A 53 -13.00 6.27 10.36
CA GLY A 53 -13.29 6.75 9.00
C GLY A 53 -12.48 7.96 8.55
N VAL A 54 -11.72 8.59 9.44
CA VAL A 54 -10.80 9.69 9.11
C VAL A 54 -9.41 9.12 8.84
N ILE A 55 -8.95 9.21 7.61
CA ILE A 55 -7.63 8.72 7.21
C ILE A 55 -6.61 9.85 7.34
N ASN A 56 -5.64 9.64 8.24
CA ASN A 56 -4.47 10.48 8.41
C ASN A 56 -3.21 9.67 8.10
N GLY A 57 -2.16 10.35 7.65
CA GLY A 57 -0.92 9.64 7.34
C GLY A 57 0.28 10.57 7.32
N HIS A 58 1.45 9.94 7.44
CA HIS A 58 2.74 10.58 7.28
C HIS A 58 3.57 9.77 6.30
N ARG A 59 4.29 10.45 5.39
CA ARG A 59 5.20 9.84 4.43
C ARG A 59 6.30 10.82 4.07
N ASP A 60 7.52 10.31 3.96
CA ASP A 60 8.67 11.12 3.56
C ASP A 60 9.77 10.27 2.92
N LEU A 61 10.80 10.94 2.42
CA LEU A 61 12.03 10.32 1.95
C LEU A 61 12.87 9.90 3.16
N GLY A 62 13.48 8.72 3.10
CA GLY A 62 14.35 8.19 4.15
C GLY A 62 13.91 6.80 4.64
N LEU A 63 14.65 6.29 5.61
CA LEU A 63 14.40 5.00 6.25
C LEU A 63 13.25 5.10 7.27
N VAL A 64 12.64 3.97 7.59
CA VAL A 64 11.49 3.91 8.50
C VAL A 64 11.79 4.55 9.85
N ASN A 65 12.95 4.28 10.44
CA ASN A 65 13.36 4.84 11.73
C ASN A 65 13.74 6.33 11.67
N GLU A 66 14.06 6.85 10.49
CA GLU A 66 14.34 8.27 10.27
C GLU A 66 13.05 9.07 10.11
N VAL A 67 12.12 8.54 9.32
CA VAL A 67 10.83 9.19 9.00
C VAL A 67 9.87 9.13 10.17
N PHE A 68 9.79 7.98 10.86
CA PHE A 68 8.86 7.76 11.98
C PHE A 68 9.54 7.94 13.33
N THR A 69 9.86 9.19 13.68
CA THR A 69 10.27 9.54 15.03
C THR A 69 9.15 9.23 16.04
N PRO A 70 9.45 9.09 17.36
CA PRO A 70 8.42 8.89 18.38
C PRO A 70 7.29 9.92 18.34
N ALA A 71 7.59 11.17 18.02
CA ALA A 71 6.59 12.23 17.89
C ALA A 71 5.67 12.03 16.70
N VAL A 72 6.22 11.64 15.53
CA VAL A 72 5.43 11.36 14.33
C VAL A 72 4.55 10.14 14.56
N LEU A 73 5.12 9.05 15.08
CA LEU A 73 4.38 7.82 15.36
C LEU A 73 3.26 8.06 16.37
N GLY A 74 3.55 8.78 17.45
CA GLY A 74 2.55 9.17 18.47
C GLY A 74 1.42 10.05 17.91
N SER A 75 1.67 10.83 16.85
CA SER A 75 0.61 11.60 16.18
C SER A 75 -0.36 10.73 15.39
N LEU A 76 0.11 9.57 14.91
CA LEU A 76 -0.68 8.59 14.16
C LEU A 76 -1.41 7.59 15.06
N ALA A 77 -0.84 7.27 16.23
CA ALA A 77 -1.44 6.37 17.19
C ALA A 77 -2.75 6.96 17.74
N LYS A 78 -3.86 6.25 17.54
CA LYS A 78 -5.20 6.65 17.98
C LYS A 78 -5.90 5.45 18.62
N PRO A 79 -6.49 5.62 19.83
CA PRO A 79 -7.17 4.53 20.52
C PRO A 79 -8.36 3.94 19.75
N THR A 80 -8.95 4.71 18.84
CA THR A 80 -10.10 4.34 18.02
C THR A 80 -9.72 3.86 16.63
N ALA A 81 -8.41 3.77 16.34
CA ALA A 81 -7.94 3.31 15.05
C ALA A 81 -7.93 1.78 14.97
N HIS A 82 -8.61 1.25 13.97
CA HIS A 82 -8.70 -0.18 13.72
C HIS A 82 -8.00 -0.63 12.42
N MET A 83 -7.55 0.30 11.61
CA MET A 83 -6.90 0.02 10.34
C MET A 83 -5.69 0.90 10.11
N ALA A 84 -4.63 0.30 9.55
CA ALA A 84 -3.49 1.03 9.02
C ALA A 84 -3.00 0.38 7.72
N THR A 85 -2.34 1.17 6.89
CA THR A 85 -1.57 0.69 5.73
C THR A 85 -0.23 1.40 5.66
N GLY A 86 0.77 0.70 5.18
CA GLY A 86 2.12 1.21 5.11
C GLY A 86 2.87 0.76 3.87
N HIS A 87 3.92 1.48 3.54
CA HIS A 87 4.74 1.25 2.36
C HIS A 87 6.21 1.61 2.60
N VAL A 88 7.11 0.78 2.09
CA VAL A 88 8.52 1.11 1.86
C VAL A 88 8.79 1.08 0.37
N ARG A 89 9.43 2.14 -0.15
CA ARG A 89 9.63 2.33 -1.57
C ARG A 89 11.08 2.11 -1.98
N TYR A 90 11.24 1.36 -3.06
CA TYR A 90 12.41 1.37 -3.92
C TYR A 90 12.02 1.97 -5.29
N ALA A 91 12.83 2.88 -5.83
CA ALA A 91 12.52 3.54 -7.09
C ALA A 91 12.80 2.61 -8.28
N THR A 92 11.79 1.85 -8.68
CA THR A 92 11.80 1.10 -9.96
C THR A 92 11.34 1.96 -11.12
N SER A 93 10.43 2.90 -10.85
CA SER A 93 9.89 3.87 -11.81
C SER A 93 9.61 5.20 -11.12
N GLY A 94 9.81 6.30 -11.85
CA GLY A 94 9.56 7.64 -11.36
C GLY A 94 10.72 8.26 -10.56
N SER A 95 10.66 9.57 -10.40
CA SER A 95 11.70 10.35 -9.71
C SER A 95 11.71 10.11 -8.21
N ARG A 96 12.89 10.27 -7.57
CA ARG A 96 13.03 10.28 -6.11
C ARG A 96 12.52 11.60 -5.55
N ILE A 97 11.20 11.72 -5.46
CA ILE A 97 10.49 12.89 -4.92
C ILE A 97 9.44 12.46 -3.91
N ARG A 98 9.18 13.31 -2.93
CA ARG A 98 8.17 13.06 -1.88
C ARG A 98 6.78 12.80 -2.44
N ALA A 99 6.44 13.38 -3.60
CA ALA A 99 5.15 13.16 -4.26
C ALA A 99 4.90 11.69 -4.61
N ASN A 100 5.96 10.92 -4.88
CA ASN A 100 5.89 9.49 -5.20
C ASN A 100 5.91 8.59 -3.96
N ALA A 101 6.16 9.12 -2.76
CA ALA A 101 6.09 8.34 -1.53
C ALA A 101 4.65 7.87 -1.28
N GLN A 102 4.52 6.66 -0.73
CA GLN A 102 3.23 6.03 -0.46
C GLN A 102 3.09 5.79 1.06
N PRO A 103 1.85 5.61 1.57
CA PRO A 103 0.56 5.50 0.89
C PRO A 103 0.14 6.80 0.17
N MET A 104 -0.48 6.65 -0.99
CA MET A 104 -1.15 7.78 -1.64
C MET A 104 -2.52 7.99 -1.02
N ILE A 105 -2.70 9.11 -0.31
CA ILE A 105 -3.97 9.48 0.31
C ILE A 105 -4.73 10.40 -0.64
N VAL A 106 -5.91 9.95 -1.08
CA VAL A 106 -6.74 10.65 -2.07
C VAL A 106 -8.12 10.89 -1.49
N ARG A 107 -8.59 12.14 -1.61
CA ARG A 107 -9.98 12.54 -1.29
C ARG A 107 -10.79 12.66 -2.57
N HIS A 108 -11.99 12.11 -2.55
CA HIS A 108 -12.93 12.16 -3.66
C HIS A 108 -14.38 12.20 -3.16
N GLY A 109 -15.35 12.37 -4.05
CA GLY A 109 -16.77 12.54 -3.69
C GLY A 109 -17.43 11.38 -2.91
N ARG A 110 -16.75 10.24 -2.77
CA ARG A 110 -17.20 9.08 -1.99
C ARG A 110 -16.34 8.82 -0.74
N GLY A 111 -15.55 9.82 -0.31
CA GLY A 111 -14.69 9.72 0.88
C GLY A 111 -13.20 9.76 0.59
N THR A 112 -12.42 9.33 1.56
CA THR A 112 -10.96 9.25 1.47
C THR A 112 -10.52 7.82 1.30
N MET A 113 -9.45 7.59 0.54
CA MET A 113 -8.74 6.31 0.49
C MET A 113 -7.24 6.52 0.63
N ALA A 114 -6.54 5.51 1.16
CA ALA A 114 -5.08 5.39 1.12
C ALA A 114 -4.71 4.15 0.30
N LEU A 115 -3.76 4.26 -0.61
CA LEU A 115 -3.36 3.19 -1.51
C LEU A 115 -1.86 2.98 -1.47
N CYS A 116 -1.45 1.72 -1.24
CA CYS A 116 -0.09 1.23 -1.38
C CYS A 116 0.00 0.28 -2.57
N HIS A 117 1.09 0.40 -3.33
CA HIS A 117 1.37 -0.41 -4.52
C HIS A 117 2.81 -0.92 -4.49
N ASN A 118 2.96 -2.22 -4.56
CA ASN A 118 4.23 -2.87 -4.86
C ASN A 118 4.15 -3.47 -6.26
N GLY A 119 4.95 -2.96 -7.17
CA GLY A 119 5.00 -3.45 -8.52
C GLY A 119 5.35 -2.41 -9.57
N ASN A 120 5.10 -2.75 -10.82
CA ASN A 120 5.30 -1.89 -11.97
C ASN A 120 4.31 -2.23 -13.07
N LEU A 121 3.60 -1.21 -13.57
CA LEU A 121 2.66 -1.36 -14.67
C LEU A 121 3.36 -1.14 -16.01
N THR A 122 3.18 -2.07 -16.93
CA THR A 122 3.75 -1.98 -18.28
C THR A 122 3.01 -0.97 -19.16
N ASN A 123 1.72 -0.74 -18.90
CA ASN A 123 0.87 0.20 -19.62
C ASN A 123 0.63 1.52 -18.89
N ALA A 124 1.43 1.85 -17.85
CA ALA A 124 1.25 3.05 -17.03
C ALA A 124 1.23 4.35 -17.86
N LEU A 125 2.12 4.49 -18.84
CA LEU A 125 2.21 5.71 -19.67
C LEU A 125 0.98 5.88 -20.57
N GLU A 126 0.44 4.80 -21.09
CA GLU A 126 -0.77 4.84 -21.91
C GLU A 126 -1.97 5.25 -21.09
N LEU A 127 -2.18 4.59 -19.95
CA LEU A 127 -3.26 4.92 -19.02
C LEU A 127 -3.15 6.35 -18.49
N ARG A 128 -1.93 6.82 -18.21
CA ARG A 128 -1.69 8.20 -17.80
C ARG A 128 -2.15 9.21 -18.87
N ARG A 129 -1.73 9.01 -20.14
CA ARG A 129 -2.14 9.89 -21.24
C ARG A 129 -3.66 9.92 -21.43
N GLN A 130 -4.33 8.77 -21.31
CA GLN A 130 -5.78 8.70 -21.37
C GLN A 130 -6.42 9.54 -20.27
N LEU A 131 -5.94 9.41 -19.02
CA LEU A 131 -6.44 10.17 -17.89
C LEU A 131 -6.16 11.67 -18.02
N GLU A 132 -4.98 12.09 -18.49
CA GLU A 132 -4.64 13.49 -18.76
C GLU A 132 -5.56 14.10 -19.82
N ASN A 133 -5.89 13.35 -20.86
CA ASN A 133 -6.86 13.78 -21.88
C ASN A 133 -8.30 13.91 -21.31
N GLU A 134 -8.61 13.20 -20.22
CA GLU A 134 -9.87 13.31 -19.47
C GLU A 134 -9.82 14.43 -18.39
N GLY A 135 -8.70 15.15 -18.28
CA GLY A 135 -8.53 16.26 -17.34
C GLY A 135 -7.90 15.90 -16.00
N ALA A 136 -7.28 14.70 -15.86
CA ALA A 136 -6.55 14.35 -14.66
C ALA A 136 -5.26 15.19 -14.53
N ILE A 137 -4.96 15.67 -13.33
CA ILE A 137 -3.76 16.43 -13.01
C ILE A 137 -2.87 15.60 -12.11
N PHE A 138 -1.70 15.21 -12.61
CA PHE A 138 -0.74 14.40 -11.87
C PHE A 138 0.27 15.28 -11.14
N HIS A 139 0.63 14.88 -9.91
CA HIS A 139 1.63 15.56 -9.06
C HIS A 139 2.95 14.85 -9.02
N GLY A 140 2.93 13.55 -9.30
CA GLY A 140 4.09 12.67 -9.33
C GLY A 140 4.28 12.00 -10.68
N SER A 141 5.29 11.16 -10.75
CA SER A 141 5.62 10.33 -11.93
C SER A 141 5.35 8.85 -11.69
N SER A 142 4.79 8.47 -10.54
CA SER A 142 4.53 7.08 -10.16
C SER A 142 3.31 6.54 -10.90
N ASP A 143 3.37 5.26 -11.31
CA ASP A 143 2.25 4.49 -11.79
C ASP A 143 1.16 4.28 -10.72
N THR A 144 1.53 4.34 -9.44
CA THR A 144 0.59 4.31 -8.32
C THR A 144 -0.45 5.43 -8.39
N GLU A 145 -0.06 6.62 -8.85
CA GLU A 145 -0.99 7.73 -9.02
C GLU A 145 -2.00 7.44 -10.13
N VAL A 146 -1.59 6.76 -11.20
CA VAL A 146 -2.49 6.27 -12.25
C VAL A 146 -3.52 5.30 -11.67
N ILE A 147 -3.09 4.35 -10.83
CA ILE A 147 -4.00 3.43 -10.15
C ILE A 147 -5.00 4.19 -9.27
N CYS A 148 -4.55 5.20 -8.52
CA CYS A 148 -5.42 6.03 -7.68
C CYS A 148 -6.52 6.73 -8.50
N TYR A 149 -6.18 7.28 -9.66
CA TYR A 149 -7.15 7.89 -10.56
C TYR A 149 -8.17 6.89 -11.10
N LEU A 150 -7.71 5.72 -11.55
CA LEU A 150 -8.58 4.67 -12.08
C LEU A 150 -9.55 4.14 -11.01
N VAL A 151 -9.04 3.85 -9.81
CA VAL A 151 -9.88 3.40 -8.67
C VAL A 151 -10.89 4.48 -8.30
N THR A 152 -10.48 5.75 -8.22
CA THR A 152 -11.37 6.87 -7.92
C THR A 152 -12.46 7.00 -8.98
N ARG A 153 -12.10 7.01 -10.27
CA ARG A 153 -13.03 7.08 -11.39
C ARG A 153 -14.07 5.97 -11.34
N ASN A 154 -13.62 4.73 -11.15
CA ASN A 154 -14.50 3.58 -11.04
C ASN A 154 -15.36 3.63 -9.76
N ARG A 155 -14.81 4.08 -8.63
CA ARG A 155 -15.54 4.26 -7.36
C ARG A 155 -16.69 5.23 -7.49
N LEU A 156 -16.49 6.36 -8.19
CA LEU A 156 -17.53 7.35 -8.42
C LEU A 156 -18.68 6.78 -9.28
N ARG A 157 -18.36 5.93 -10.24
CA ARG A 157 -19.34 5.30 -11.16
C ARG A 157 -20.07 4.11 -10.53
N MET A 158 -19.36 3.23 -9.83
CA MET A 158 -19.88 1.93 -9.38
C MET A 158 -20.40 1.94 -7.94
N GLY A 159 -20.04 2.92 -7.12
CA GLY A 159 -20.50 3.04 -5.73
C GLY A 159 -19.80 2.12 -4.72
N SER A 160 -19.26 0.94 -5.09
CA SER A 160 -18.50 0.02 -4.23
C SER A 160 -17.01 0.14 -4.50
N ILE A 161 -16.18 0.15 -3.43
CA ILE A 161 -14.73 0.21 -3.57
C ILE A 161 -14.17 -1.10 -4.11
N GLU A 162 -14.74 -2.24 -3.72
CA GLU A 162 -14.34 -3.56 -4.19
C GLU A 162 -14.57 -3.72 -5.69
N ILE A 163 -15.74 -3.30 -6.16
CA ILE A 163 -16.06 -3.31 -7.59
C ILE A 163 -15.15 -2.34 -8.34
N ALA A 164 -14.86 -1.17 -7.75
CA ALA A 164 -13.96 -0.20 -8.35
C ALA A 164 -12.55 -0.74 -8.54
N ILE A 165 -12.01 -1.44 -7.52
CA ILE A 165 -10.69 -2.08 -7.59
C ILE A 165 -10.73 -3.20 -8.65
N SER A 166 -11.72 -4.09 -8.61
CA SER A 166 -11.87 -5.16 -9.60
C SER A 166 -11.91 -4.61 -11.03
N LYS A 167 -12.70 -3.57 -11.28
CA LYS A 167 -12.77 -2.91 -12.60
C LYS A 167 -11.48 -2.19 -12.98
N THR A 168 -10.71 -1.74 -12.01
CA THR A 168 -9.39 -1.18 -12.28
C THR A 168 -8.43 -2.30 -12.71
N MET A 169 -8.47 -3.46 -12.04
CA MET A 169 -7.64 -4.62 -12.39
C MET A 169 -7.88 -5.11 -13.81
N ASP A 170 -9.09 -4.95 -14.36
CA ASP A 170 -9.41 -5.34 -15.76
C ASP A 170 -8.56 -4.58 -16.81
N VAL A 171 -8.00 -3.43 -16.46
CA VAL A 171 -7.23 -2.58 -17.38
C VAL A 171 -5.75 -2.44 -17.01
N LEU A 172 -5.34 -2.92 -15.83
CA LEU A 172 -3.95 -2.88 -15.41
C LEU A 172 -3.15 -4.02 -16.06
N GLU A 173 -2.04 -3.68 -16.66
CA GLU A 173 -1.07 -4.65 -17.19
C GLU A 173 0.24 -4.54 -16.42
N GLY A 174 0.81 -5.68 -16.04
CA GLY A 174 2.08 -5.76 -15.32
C GLY A 174 1.96 -6.56 -14.02
N ALA A 175 2.94 -6.37 -13.15
CA ALA A 175 3.04 -7.04 -11.87
C ALA A 175 2.68 -6.07 -10.75
N TYR A 176 1.71 -6.43 -9.89
CA TYR A 176 1.31 -5.56 -8.79
C TYR A 176 0.73 -6.33 -7.59
N SER A 177 0.97 -5.78 -6.41
CA SER A 177 0.21 -6.04 -5.19
C SER A 177 -0.27 -4.71 -4.62
N LEU A 178 -1.54 -4.62 -4.29
CA LEU A 178 -2.20 -3.41 -3.78
C LEU A 178 -2.71 -3.65 -2.38
N VAL A 179 -2.55 -2.66 -1.51
CA VAL A 179 -3.29 -2.54 -0.25
C VAL A 179 -4.02 -1.20 -0.28
N VAL A 180 -5.34 -1.27 -0.21
CA VAL A 180 -6.22 -0.11 -0.30
C VAL A 180 -7.05 -0.02 0.97
N MET A 181 -6.93 1.10 1.68
CA MET A 181 -7.72 1.42 2.86
C MET A 181 -8.73 2.52 2.53
N SER A 182 -10.00 2.27 2.78
CA SER A 182 -11.07 3.27 2.72
C SER A 182 -11.54 3.61 4.14
N ALA A 183 -12.53 4.46 4.28
CA ALA A 183 -13.11 4.81 5.58
C ALA A 183 -13.64 3.59 6.37
N THR A 184 -14.01 2.48 5.71
CA THR A 184 -14.65 1.33 6.36
C THR A 184 -14.07 -0.02 5.97
N LYS A 185 -13.10 -0.08 5.06
CA LYS A 185 -12.60 -1.35 4.51
C LYS A 185 -11.11 -1.29 4.26
N LEU A 186 -10.44 -2.40 4.56
CA LEU A 186 -9.10 -2.71 4.11
C LEU A 186 -9.17 -3.82 3.05
N ILE A 187 -8.60 -3.58 1.89
CA ILE A 187 -8.69 -4.47 0.73
C ILE A 187 -7.28 -4.74 0.23
N ALA A 188 -6.96 -6.01 0.01
CA ALA A 188 -5.75 -6.42 -0.66
C ALA A 188 -6.10 -7.01 -2.04
N ALA A 189 -5.32 -6.65 -3.05
CA ALA A 189 -5.47 -7.17 -4.40
C ALA A 189 -4.10 -7.50 -5.00
N ARG A 190 -4.06 -8.49 -5.87
CA ARG A 190 -2.84 -8.98 -6.50
C ARG A 190 -3.08 -9.21 -7.98
N ASP A 191 -2.06 -9.02 -8.80
CA ASP A 191 -2.15 -9.31 -10.22
C ASP A 191 -2.56 -10.78 -10.47
N PRO A 192 -3.29 -11.09 -11.56
CA PRO A 192 -3.84 -12.42 -11.80
C PRO A 192 -2.79 -13.53 -11.94
N ARG A 193 -1.52 -13.17 -12.24
CA ARG A 193 -0.41 -14.11 -12.39
C ARG A 193 0.39 -14.26 -11.11
N GLY A 194 0.13 -13.40 -10.10
CA GLY A 194 0.77 -13.46 -8.81
C GLY A 194 2.27 -13.17 -8.82
N TYR A 195 2.72 -12.27 -9.68
CA TYR A 195 4.14 -11.93 -9.79
C TYR A 195 4.69 -11.27 -8.53
N ARG A 196 3.90 -10.39 -7.89
CA ARG A 196 4.34 -9.73 -6.67
C ARG A 196 3.88 -10.53 -5.45
N PRO A 197 4.76 -10.72 -4.44
CA PRO A 197 4.38 -11.45 -3.24
C PRO A 197 3.35 -10.67 -2.43
N LEU A 198 2.40 -11.39 -1.83
CA LEU A 198 1.45 -10.87 -0.88
C LEU A 198 1.01 -11.99 0.04
N CYS A 199 1.33 -11.87 1.32
CA CYS A 199 0.94 -12.79 2.38
C CYS A 199 -0.30 -12.26 3.09
N ILE A 200 -1.08 -13.17 3.66
CA ILE A 200 -2.22 -12.86 4.52
C ILE A 200 -2.06 -13.57 5.86
N GLY A 201 -2.29 -12.87 6.94
CA GLY A 201 -2.33 -13.41 8.31
C GLY A 201 -3.63 -13.04 9.01
N THR A 202 -3.93 -13.73 10.11
CA THR A 202 -5.08 -13.47 10.97
C THR A 202 -4.62 -13.08 12.38
N LEU A 203 -5.30 -12.10 12.98
CA LEU A 203 -5.06 -11.68 14.36
C LEU A 203 -5.83 -12.58 15.35
N PRO A 204 -5.30 -12.84 16.56
CA PRO A 204 -5.97 -13.66 17.57
C PRO A 204 -7.35 -13.12 17.97
N GLY A 205 -7.53 -11.79 18.02
CA GLY A 205 -8.80 -11.11 18.32
C GLY A 205 -9.78 -11.03 17.14
N GLY A 206 -9.43 -11.63 16.00
CA GLY A 206 -10.14 -11.46 14.74
C GLY A 206 -9.69 -10.21 14.00
N GLY A 207 -9.51 -10.33 12.72
CA GLY A 207 -8.93 -9.30 11.86
C GLY A 207 -7.93 -9.90 10.90
N TYR A 208 -7.34 -9.07 10.06
CA TYR A 208 -6.46 -9.51 8.99
C TYR A 208 -5.25 -8.61 8.84
N VAL A 209 -4.15 -9.21 8.43
CA VAL A 209 -2.93 -8.50 8.07
C VAL A 209 -2.49 -8.94 6.68
N PHE A 210 -2.04 -7.98 5.89
CA PHE A 210 -1.48 -8.18 4.57
C PHE A 210 -0.06 -7.65 4.55
N ALA A 211 0.88 -8.40 3.98
CA ALA A 211 2.26 -7.95 3.84
C ALA A 211 2.91 -8.54 2.58
N SER A 212 3.90 -7.84 2.04
CA SER A 212 4.71 -8.36 0.93
C SER A 212 5.48 -9.61 1.31
N GLU A 213 5.91 -9.73 2.58
CA GLU A 213 6.65 -10.89 3.10
C GLU A 213 6.17 -11.30 4.49
N SER A 214 6.35 -12.59 4.81
CA SER A 214 5.94 -13.16 6.10
C SER A 214 6.72 -12.59 7.29
N CYS A 215 7.96 -12.14 7.11
CA CYS A 215 8.74 -11.52 8.19
C CYS A 215 8.04 -10.32 8.82
N ALA A 216 7.21 -9.59 8.07
CA ALA A 216 6.39 -8.50 8.60
C ALA A 216 5.19 -8.99 9.43
N LEU A 217 4.79 -10.25 9.28
CA LEU A 217 3.73 -10.88 10.06
C LEU A 217 4.28 -11.47 11.37
N ASP A 218 5.50 -12.00 11.36
CA ASP A 218 6.13 -12.67 12.51
C ASP A 218 6.37 -11.71 13.70
N LEU A 219 6.64 -10.44 13.42
CA LEU A 219 6.92 -9.43 14.45
C LEU A 219 5.69 -9.01 15.26
N SER A 220 4.49 -9.38 14.84
CA SER A 220 3.24 -8.92 15.43
C SER A 220 2.42 -10.02 16.11
N LEU A 221 3.02 -11.19 16.48
CA LEU A 221 2.32 -12.33 17.10
C LEU A 221 1.13 -12.86 16.27
N ILE A 222 1.22 -12.76 14.95
CA ILE A 222 0.15 -13.10 14.02
C ILE A 222 0.29 -14.57 13.62
N HIS A 223 -0.82 -15.32 13.66
CA HIS A 223 -0.88 -16.66 13.06
C HIS A 223 -0.89 -16.54 11.53
N ILE A 224 0.20 -16.96 10.89
CA ILE A 224 0.34 -16.96 9.43
C ILE A 224 -0.57 -18.05 8.85
N SER A 225 -1.51 -17.65 8.01
CA SER A 225 -2.18 -18.56 7.10
C SER A 225 -1.47 -18.47 5.76
N GLU A 226 -0.74 -19.51 5.37
CA GLU A 226 -0.16 -19.54 4.02
C GLU A 226 -1.29 -19.45 2.98
N PRO A 227 -1.14 -18.60 1.94
CA PRO A 227 -2.09 -18.61 0.84
C PRO A 227 -2.00 -19.96 0.14
N THR A 228 -3.07 -20.74 0.23
CA THR A 228 -3.20 -21.96 -0.57
C THR A 228 -3.01 -21.60 -2.05
N ARG A 229 -1.94 -22.11 -2.65
CA ARG A 229 -1.77 -22.11 -4.11
C ARG A 229 -2.97 -22.84 -4.70
N ARG A 230 -3.84 -22.11 -5.39
CA ARG A 230 -4.79 -22.69 -6.34
C ARG A 230 -4.35 -22.31 -7.74
#